data_083946c072a9eb31c4804adf37567438
#
_entry.id   083946c072a9eb31c4804adf37567438
#
_cell.length_a   1.000
_cell.length_b   1.000
_cell.length_c   1.000
_cell.angle_alpha   90.00
_cell.angle_beta   90.00
_cell.angle_gamma   90.00
#
_symmetry.space_group_name_H-M   'P 1'
#
loop_
_entity.id
_entity.type
_entity.pdbx_description
1 polymer ?
#
loop_
_entity_poly.entity_id
_entity_poly.type
_entity_poly.pdbx_seq_one_letter_code
_entity_poly.pdbx_strand_id
1 'polypeptide(L)'
;MAYQKKATTTSATKTKAEDTKVEKDTVKETVAEVKKPKKYEPDDLIPCRSMYAGTLLFTGDKTKITYEFSNMGDFRYIEYQDLLSALLVRKKSLFAPYIIIEDEELLENVHWQEVKKVYDGLYNREDLINLINLPTMRFSEEFRKLPSGFKSTIATMVSEMISEGTFDSMNKIKIIDEECGTDLKLLAE
;
A
#
# COMPACT_ATOMS: atom_id res chain seq x y z
N MET A 1 30.26 35.11 -50.33
CA MET A 1 31.73 34.97 -50.12
C MET A 1 31.87 33.83 -49.11
N ALA A 2 32.08 32.58 -49.52
CA ALA A 2 33.36 32.02 -49.86
C ALA A 2 34.29 32.03 -48.63
N TYR A 3 34.82 30.96 -48.09
CA TYR A 3 35.49 29.74 -48.52
C TYR A 3 35.51 28.72 -47.36
N GLN A 4 35.18 27.44 -47.44
CA GLN A 4 35.92 26.29 -47.95
C GLN A 4 37.39 26.21 -47.46
N LYS A 5 37.83 25.14 -46.82
CA LYS A 5 38.27 23.83 -47.33
C LYS A 5 39.03 23.10 -46.21
N LYS A 6 38.88 21.88 -46.06
CA LYS A 6 39.30 20.57 -46.58
C LYS A 6 40.27 19.90 -45.64
N ALA A 7 39.95 18.73 -45.09
CA ALA A 7 40.27 17.37 -45.58
C ALA A 7 41.77 17.04 -45.47
N THR A 8 42.22 15.92 -45.01
CA THR A 8 42.19 14.59 -45.60
C THR A 8 42.94 13.62 -44.65
N THR A 9 42.40 12.45 -44.32
CA THR A 9 42.76 11.10 -44.79
C THR A 9 44.16 10.59 -44.38
N THR A 10 44.38 9.41 -43.85
CA THR A 10 44.28 8.07 -44.44
C THR A 10 44.75 7.07 -43.38
N SER A 11 44.01 5.99 -43.05
CA SER A 11 44.20 4.61 -43.58
C SER A 11 45.49 3.92 -43.09
N ALA A 12 45.54 2.79 -42.55
CA ALA A 12 45.10 1.47 -42.86
C ALA A 12 45.80 0.42 -41.96
N THR A 13 45.08 -0.54 -41.52
CA THR A 13 45.10 -1.97 -41.85
C THR A 13 46.08 -2.93 -41.16
N LYS A 14 45.45 -4.01 -40.67
CA LYS A 14 45.92 -5.43 -40.56
C LYS A 14 46.76 -5.80 -39.31
N THR A 15 46.64 -6.93 -38.67
CA THR A 15 45.87 -8.18 -38.84
C THR A 15 46.22 -9.06 -37.63
N LYS A 16 45.16 -9.80 -37.13
CA LYS A 16 45.20 -11.21 -36.68
C LYS A 16 46.21 -11.71 -35.62
N ALA A 17 45.76 -12.25 -34.59
CA ALA A 17 45.68 -13.67 -34.26
C ALA A 17 45.19 -13.87 -32.81
N GLU A 18 44.18 -14.71 -32.71
CA GLU A 18 43.84 -15.73 -31.73
C GLU A 18 44.88 -16.04 -30.66
N ASP A 19 44.44 -16.09 -29.38
CA ASP A 19 44.32 -17.36 -28.66
C ASP A 19 43.61 -17.20 -27.31
N THR A 20 42.61 -17.94 -27.10
CA THR A 20 41.99 -18.77 -26.10
C THR A 20 42.43 -18.65 -24.63
N LYS A 21 41.32 -18.66 -23.78
CA LYS A 21 41.18 -19.18 -22.39
C LYS A 21 41.62 -18.26 -21.24
N VAL A 22 40.78 -18.00 -20.28
CA VAL A 22 40.20 -18.84 -19.23
C VAL A 22 39.15 -17.98 -18.47
N GLU A 23 37.96 -18.54 -18.29
CA GLU A 23 36.95 -18.10 -17.36
C GLU A 23 37.54 -17.92 -15.96
N LYS A 24 37.21 -16.81 -15.33
CA LYS A 24 37.17 -16.69 -13.88
C LYS A 24 35.88 -16.00 -13.49
N ASP A 25 34.92 -16.82 -13.04
CA ASP A 25 33.79 -16.43 -12.22
C ASP A 25 34.26 -15.49 -11.11
N THR A 26 33.86 -14.25 -11.21
CA THR A 26 33.89 -13.36 -10.07
C THR A 26 32.45 -13.25 -9.57
N VAL A 27 32.13 -14.14 -8.64
CA VAL A 27 30.97 -14.01 -7.74
C VAL A 27 31.13 -12.65 -7.04
N LYS A 28 30.35 -11.68 -7.47
CA LYS A 28 30.13 -10.46 -6.71
C LYS A 28 29.24 -10.83 -5.52
N GLU A 29 29.88 -11.13 -4.43
CA GLU A 29 29.28 -11.08 -3.12
C GLU A 29 28.67 -9.68 -2.92
N THR A 30 27.34 -9.60 -3.02
CA THR A 30 26.60 -8.39 -2.65
C THR A 30 26.64 -8.33 -1.13
N VAL A 31 27.63 -7.64 -0.60
CA VAL A 31 27.66 -7.25 0.82
C VAL A 31 26.43 -6.36 1.03
N ALA A 32 25.44 -6.89 1.72
CA ALA A 32 24.30 -6.11 2.18
C ALA A 32 24.87 -5.04 3.14
N GLU A 33 24.93 -3.80 2.66
CA GLU A 33 25.16 -2.66 3.54
C GLU A 33 24.07 -2.64 4.60
N VAL A 34 24.47 -2.84 5.84
CA VAL A 34 23.62 -2.63 7.02
C VAL A 34 23.34 -1.12 7.06
N LYS A 35 22.23 -0.71 6.44
CA LYS A 35 21.75 0.67 6.47
C LYS A 35 21.49 1.05 7.92
N LYS A 36 22.17 2.11 8.40
CA LYS A 36 21.87 2.70 9.70
C LYS A 36 20.41 3.15 9.70
N PRO A 37 19.64 2.89 10.77
CA PRO A 37 18.25 3.29 10.83
C PRO A 37 18.13 4.80 10.62
N LYS A 38 17.28 5.21 9.67
CA LYS A 38 16.97 6.60 9.40
C LYS A 38 16.37 7.24 10.65
N LYS A 39 16.89 8.40 11.03
CA LYS A 39 16.32 9.19 12.11
C LYS A 39 15.27 10.12 11.50
N TYR A 40 14.05 10.07 12.01
CA TYR A 40 12.95 10.90 11.57
C TYR A 40 12.81 12.12 12.49
N GLU A 41 12.66 13.29 11.88
CA GLU A 41 12.34 14.53 12.59
C GLU A 41 10.80 14.68 12.70
N PRO A 42 10.29 15.48 13.67
CA PRO A 42 8.85 15.58 13.92
C PRO A 42 7.99 16.00 12.71
N ASP A 43 8.53 16.85 11.84
CA ASP A 43 7.90 17.45 10.67
C ASP A 43 8.20 16.68 9.36
N ASP A 44 8.92 15.55 9.44
CA ASP A 44 9.10 14.69 8.28
C ASP A 44 7.76 14.19 7.74
N LEU A 45 7.59 14.31 6.43
CA LEU A 45 6.37 13.91 5.73
C LEU A 45 6.45 12.44 5.32
N ILE A 46 5.61 11.62 5.93
CA ILE A 46 5.57 10.17 5.72
C ILE A 46 4.45 9.83 4.74
N PRO A 47 4.75 9.09 3.65
CA PRO A 47 3.74 8.67 2.69
C PRO A 47 2.78 7.65 3.30
N CYS A 48 1.49 7.93 3.17
CA CYS A 48 0.42 7.10 3.70
C CYS A 48 -0.69 6.92 2.66
N ARG A 49 -1.29 5.72 2.64
CA ARG A 49 -2.38 5.36 1.73
C ARG A 49 -3.61 4.92 2.50
N SER A 50 -4.78 5.33 2.03
CA SER A 50 -6.06 4.86 2.56
C SER A 50 -6.37 3.45 2.09
N MET A 51 -6.82 2.61 3.02
CA MET A 51 -7.38 1.29 2.75
C MET A 51 -8.90 1.25 2.99
N TYR A 52 -9.50 2.39 3.25
CA TYR A 52 -10.93 2.53 3.50
C TYR A 52 -11.66 2.97 2.21
N ALA A 53 -12.74 2.27 1.85
CA ALA A 53 -13.61 2.70 0.77
C ALA A 53 -14.48 3.86 1.25
N GLY A 54 -14.43 4.98 0.53
CA GLY A 54 -15.07 6.24 0.93
C GLY A 54 -14.12 7.19 1.66
N THR A 55 -14.67 8.30 2.14
CA THR A 55 -13.89 9.37 2.76
C THR A 55 -13.40 8.96 4.15
N LEU A 56 -12.09 9.03 4.36
CA LEU A 56 -11.42 8.80 5.63
C LEU A 56 -10.78 10.09 6.11
N LEU A 57 -11.09 10.51 7.33
CA LEU A 57 -10.46 11.65 7.99
C LEU A 57 -9.51 11.16 9.07
N PHE A 58 -8.25 11.54 8.96
CA PHE A 58 -7.25 11.31 10.00
C PHE A 58 -6.82 12.66 10.57
N THR A 59 -7.13 12.90 11.84
CA THR A 59 -6.70 14.12 12.54
C THR A 59 -5.49 13.80 13.39
N GLY A 60 -4.41 14.54 13.16
CA GLY A 60 -3.17 14.47 13.93
C GLY A 60 -3.38 14.94 15.36
N ASP A 61 -2.82 14.22 16.31
CA ASP A 61 -2.96 14.58 17.73
C ASP A 61 -2.00 15.71 18.14
N LYS A 62 -0.89 15.85 17.45
CA LYS A 62 0.14 16.87 17.72
C LYS A 62 -0.13 18.16 16.96
N THR A 63 -0.27 18.07 15.64
CA THR A 63 -0.45 19.24 14.78
C THR A 63 -1.87 19.74 14.72
N LYS A 64 -2.87 18.88 15.04
CA LYS A 64 -4.30 19.14 14.83
C LYS A 64 -4.70 19.27 13.36
N ILE A 65 -3.79 18.95 12.45
CA ILE A 65 -4.09 18.89 11.01
C ILE A 65 -5.01 17.70 10.74
N THR A 66 -6.03 17.92 9.92
CA THR A 66 -6.87 16.84 9.40
C THR A 66 -6.46 16.50 8.00
N TYR A 67 -6.04 15.26 7.80
CA TYR A 67 -5.67 14.69 6.52
C TYR A 67 -6.90 13.95 5.98
N GLU A 68 -7.38 14.39 4.82
CA GLU A 68 -8.55 13.81 4.16
C GLU A 68 -8.11 12.89 3.02
N PHE A 69 -8.60 11.67 3.05
CA PHE A 69 -8.50 10.69 1.97
C PHE A 69 -9.90 10.50 1.38
N SER A 70 -10.04 10.75 0.09
CA SER A 70 -11.36 10.73 -0.58
C SER A 70 -11.87 9.32 -0.83
N ASN A 71 -10.96 8.34 -1.05
CA ASN A 71 -11.34 6.95 -1.29
C ASN A 71 -10.18 5.99 -0.99
N MET A 72 -10.48 4.68 -1.10
CA MET A 72 -9.47 3.63 -1.02
C MET A 72 -8.39 3.83 -2.10
N GLY A 73 -7.14 3.73 -1.68
CA GLY A 73 -5.97 3.95 -2.53
C GLY A 73 -5.49 5.39 -2.56
N ASP A 74 -6.26 6.34 -2.04
CA ASP A 74 -5.83 7.73 -1.92
C ASP A 74 -4.57 7.84 -1.08
N PHE A 75 -3.72 8.77 -1.51
CA PHE A 75 -2.39 8.98 -0.97
C PHE A 75 -2.28 10.36 -0.33
N ARG A 76 -1.70 10.42 0.87
CA ARG A 76 -1.41 11.66 1.59
C ARG A 76 -0.09 11.54 2.34
N TYR A 77 0.56 12.69 2.53
CA TYR A 77 1.70 12.81 3.42
C TYR A 77 1.23 13.24 4.81
N ILE A 78 1.61 12.48 5.83
CA ILE A 78 1.28 12.75 7.24
C ILE A 78 2.58 13.05 7.98
N GLU A 79 2.59 14.06 8.85
CA GLU A 79 3.75 14.37 9.64
C GLU A 79 4.10 13.23 10.62
N TYR A 80 5.39 12.91 10.73
CA TYR A 80 5.88 11.83 11.57
C TYR A 80 5.41 11.94 13.02
N GLN A 81 5.37 13.16 13.60
CA GLN A 81 4.90 13.39 14.98
C GLN A 81 3.44 12.95 15.19
N ASP A 82 2.58 13.08 14.17
CA ASP A 82 1.19 12.65 14.26
C ASP A 82 1.04 11.14 14.15
N LEU A 83 1.83 10.52 13.27
CA LEU A 83 1.89 9.06 13.17
C LEU A 83 2.47 8.44 14.43
N LEU A 84 3.53 9.01 14.99
CA LEU A 84 4.13 8.54 16.25
C LEU A 84 3.14 8.66 17.41
N SER A 85 2.40 9.76 17.48
CA SER A 85 1.34 9.92 18.46
C SER A 85 0.25 8.87 18.30
N ALA A 86 -0.19 8.63 17.06
CA ALA A 86 -1.19 7.60 16.74
C ALA A 86 -0.72 6.19 17.09
N LEU A 87 0.57 5.91 16.90
CA LEU A 87 1.21 4.65 17.33
C LEU A 87 1.12 4.49 18.84
N LEU A 88 1.54 5.51 19.60
CA LEU A 88 1.60 5.47 21.07
C LEU A 88 0.21 5.29 21.72
N VAL A 89 -0.83 5.91 21.16
CA VAL A 89 -2.21 5.76 21.66
C VAL A 89 -2.96 4.58 20.99
N ARG A 90 -2.28 3.80 20.14
CA ARG A 90 -2.83 2.64 19.41
C ARG A 90 -4.10 3.02 18.62
N LYS A 91 -4.04 4.12 17.87
CA LYS A 91 -5.18 4.56 17.05
C LYS A 91 -5.63 3.46 16.09
N LYS A 92 -6.95 3.25 16.01
CA LYS A 92 -7.56 2.27 15.10
C LYS A 92 -7.15 2.48 13.64
N SER A 93 -6.92 3.72 13.23
CA SER A 93 -6.48 4.03 11.86
C SER A 93 -5.22 3.29 11.43
N LEU A 94 -4.29 2.99 12.35
CA LEU A 94 -3.07 2.23 12.09
C LEU A 94 -3.22 0.73 12.37
N PHE A 95 -3.94 0.36 13.45
CA PHE A 95 -4.01 -1.02 13.91
C PHE A 95 -5.21 -1.80 13.37
N ALA A 96 -6.20 -1.13 12.76
CA ALA A 96 -7.31 -1.76 12.05
C ALA A 96 -7.22 -1.56 10.53
N PRO A 97 -6.06 -1.51 9.96
CA PRO A 97 -5.41 -0.83 8.83
C PRO A 97 -6.37 -0.04 7.93
N TYR A 98 -6.91 1.07 8.44
CA TYR A 98 -7.59 2.06 7.60
C TYR A 98 -6.58 2.92 6.81
N ILE A 99 -5.37 3.10 7.37
CA ILE A 99 -4.25 3.80 6.77
C ILE A 99 -3.04 2.88 6.82
N ILE A 100 -2.32 2.75 5.72
CA ILE A 100 -1.02 2.09 5.66
C ILE A 100 0.09 3.13 5.43
N ILE A 101 1.21 2.88 6.05
CA ILE A 101 2.45 3.65 5.88
C ILE A 101 3.23 2.99 4.74
N GLU A 102 3.66 3.77 3.74
CA GLU A 102 4.43 3.29 2.59
C GLU A 102 5.94 3.55 2.74
N ASP A 103 6.41 4.03 3.88
CA ASP A 103 7.83 4.19 4.19
C ASP A 103 8.37 2.89 4.83
N GLU A 104 9.02 2.07 3.99
CA GLU A 104 9.58 0.78 4.43
C GLU A 104 10.68 0.96 5.50
N GLU A 105 11.51 2.01 5.39
CA GLU A 105 12.58 2.28 6.36
C GLU A 105 12.00 2.61 7.73
N LEU A 106 10.87 3.34 7.76
CA LEU A 106 10.14 3.61 8.99
C LEU A 106 9.58 2.33 9.61
N LEU A 107 8.98 1.47 8.79
CA LEU A 107 8.39 0.20 9.25
C LEU A 107 9.45 -0.82 9.72
N GLU A 108 10.70 -0.70 9.28
CA GLU A 108 11.81 -1.52 9.78
C GLU A 108 12.29 -1.12 11.18
N ASN A 109 11.95 0.08 11.64
CA ASN A 109 12.30 0.54 12.98
C ASN A 109 11.55 -0.28 14.04
N VAL A 110 12.25 -0.62 15.13
CA VAL A 110 11.74 -1.48 16.23
C VAL A 110 10.40 -1.02 16.77
N HIS A 111 10.17 0.29 16.87
CA HIS A 111 8.91 0.85 17.38
C HIS A 111 7.71 0.60 16.45
N TRP A 112 7.93 0.38 15.15
CA TRP A 112 6.89 0.20 14.14
C TRP A 112 6.66 -1.26 13.76
N GLN A 113 7.42 -2.20 14.31
CA GLN A 113 7.29 -3.63 14.02
C GLN A 113 5.88 -4.19 14.29
N GLU A 114 5.19 -3.65 15.27
CA GLU A 114 3.83 -4.08 15.57
C GLU A 114 2.84 -3.63 14.49
N VAL A 115 3.00 -2.41 13.97
CA VAL A 115 2.23 -1.90 12.84
C VAL A 115 2.56 -2.70 11.57
N LYS A 116 3.85 -2.97 11.32
CA LYS A 116 4.28 -3.79 10.18
C LYS A 116 3.61 -5.17 10.18
N LYS A 117 3.51 -5.82 11.33
CA LYS A 117 2.81 -7.12 11.45
C LYS A 117 1.33 -7.04 11.13
N VAL A 118 0.67 -5.91 11.41
CA VAL A 118 -0.74 -5.71 11.03
C VAL A 118 -0.88 -5.63 9.51
N TYR A 119 0.17 -5.20 8.81
CA TYR A 119 0.17 -5.12 7.35
C TYR A 119 0.46 -6.46 6.67
N ASP A 120 0.95 -7.46 7.40
CA ASP A 120 1.09 -8.83 6.89
C ASP A 120 -0.31 -9.39 6.59
N GLY A 121 -0.59 -9.64 5.32
CA GLY A 121 -1.91 -10.08 4.85
C GLY A 121 -2.84 -8.95 4.42
N LEU A 122 -2.30 -7.78 4.04
CA LEU A 122 -3.08 -6.71 3.44
C LEU A 122 -3.77 -7.16 2.15
N TYR A 123 -5.04 -6.79 2.03
CA TYR A 123 -5.86 -7.01 0.86
C TYR A 123 -5.89 -5.74 0.01
N ASN A 124 -5.56 -5.85 -1.27
CA ASN A 124 -5.81 -4.77 -2.22
C ASN A 124 -7.30 -4.76 -2.64
N ARG A 125 -7.71 -3.73 -3.42
CA ARG A 125 -9.11 -3.61 -3.86
C ARG A 125 -9.59 -4.84 -4.65
N GLU A 126 -8.74 -5.42 -5.49
CA GLU A 126 -9.07 -6.61 -6.29
C GLU A 126 -9.27 -7.84 -5.40
N ASP A 127 -8.43 -8.01 -4.38
CA ASP A 127 -8.57 -9.10 -3.41
C ASP A 127 -9.90 -9.00 -2.66
N LEU A 128 -10.32 -7.79 -2.26
CA LEU A 128 -11.60 -7.56 -1.60
C LEU A 128 -12.78 -7.85 -2.54
N ILE A 129 -12.70 -7.44 -3.82
CA ILE A 129 -13.71 -7.78 -4.82
C ILE A 129 -13.77 -9.30 -5.03
N ASN A 130 -12.62 -9.96 -5.16
CA ASN A 130 -12.58 -11.42 -5.29
C ASN A 130 -13.19 -12.12 -4.08
N LEU A 131 -12.94 -11.61 -2.86
CA LEU A 131 -13.55 -12.11 -1.65
C LEU A 131 -15.07 -11.91 -1.65
N ILE A 132 -15.56 -10.73 -2.04
CA ILE A 132 -17.00 -10.46 -2.18
C ILE A 132 -17.65 -11.44 -3.18
N ASN A 133 -16.95 -11.82 -4.24
CA ASN A 133 -17.46 -12.76 -5.26
C ASN A 133 -17.40 -14.24 -4.87
N LEU A 134 -16.77 -14.61 -3.74
CA LEU A 134 -16.77 -16.00 -3.27
C LEU A 134 -18.19 -16.53 -3.03
N PRO A 135 -18.41 -17.86 -3.12
CA PRO A 135 -19.66 -18.47 -2.65
C PRO A 135 -19.94 -18.12 -1.19
N THR A 136 -21.21 -17.94 -0.82
CA THR A 136 -21.64 -17.41 0.49
C THR A 136 -20.96 -18.08 1.70
N MET A 137 -20.81 -19.41 1.70
CA MET A 137 -20.15 -20.10 2.80
C MET A 137 -18.68 -19.68 2.95
N ARG A 138 -17.94 -19.69 1.84
CA ARG A 138 -16.53 -19.28 1.84
C ARG A 138 -16.37 -17.80 2.17
N PHE A 139 -17.24 -16.95 1.61
CA PHE A 139 -17.28 -15.54 1.97
C PHE A 139 -17.43 -15.37 3.48
N SER A 140 -18.39 -16.06 4.12
CA SER A 140 -18.61 -15.95 5.56
C SER A 140 -17.39 -16.33 6.39
N GLU A 141 -16.70 -17.42 6.00
CA GLU A 141 -15.50 -17.90 6.71
C GLU A 141 -14.35 -16.92 6.62
N GLU A 142 -14.07 -16.39 5.42
CA GLU A 142 -12.96 -15.47 5.19
C GLU A 142 -13.28 -14.07 5.73
N PHE A 143 -14.52 -13.57 5.54
CA PHE A 143 -14.94 -12.27 6.01
C PHE A 143 -14.82 -12.13 7.54
N ARG A 144 -15.19 -13.17 8.29
CA ARG A 144 -15.08 -13.16 9.76
C ARG A 144 -13.67 -13.05 10.26
N LYS A 145 -12.69 -13.56 9.53
CA LYS A 145 -11.25 -13.50 9.87
C LYS A 145 -10.63 -12.13 9.61
N LEU A 146 -11.27 -11.30 8.78
CA LEU A 146 -10.71 -10.00 8.41
C LEU A 146 -10.58 -9.05 9.60
N PRO A 147 -9.54 -8.21 9.61
CA PRO A 147 -9.47 -7.04 10.49
C PRO A 147 -10.67 -6.11 10.28
N SER A 148 -11.07 -5.40 11.35
CA SER A 148 -12.26 -4.54 11.34
C SER A 148 -12.23 -3.45 10.25
N GLY A 149 -11.04 -2.95 9.88
CA GLY A 149 -10.86 -2.00 8.79
C GLY A 149 -11.34 -2.54 7.45
N PHE A 150 -10.90 -3.76 7.10
CA PHE A 150 -11.33 -4.40 5.85
C PHE A 150 -12.80 -4.81 5.87
N LYS A 151 -13.36 -5.22 7.03
CA LYS A 151 -14.80 -5.46 7.16
C LYS A 151 -15.60 -4.19 6.84
N SER A 152 -15.20 -3.05 7.40
CA SER A 152 -15.84 -1.76 7.12
C SER A 152 -15.69 -1.36 5.65
N THR A 153 -14.51 -1.57 5.07
CA THR A 153 -14.25 -1.31 3.64
C THR A 153 -15.18 -2.15 2.76
N ILE A 154 -15.32 -3.46 3.04
CA ILE A 154 -16.23 -4.34 2.29
C ILE A 154 -17.68 -3.89 2.46
N ALA A 155 -18.10 -3.50 3.67
CA ALA A 155 -19.47 -3.01 3.90
C ALA A 155 -19.75 -1.76 3.04
N THR A 156 -18.81 -0.82 2.95
CA THR A 156 -18.95 0.37 2.09
C THR A 156 -18.98 -0.01 0.59
N MET A 157 -18.08 -0.88 0.15
CA MET A 157 -18.06 -1.34 -1.25
C MET A 157 -19.37 -2.04 -1.64
N VAL A 158 -19.89 -2.91 -0.75
CA VAL A 158 -21.17 -3.59 -1.00
C VAL A 158 -22.35 -2.62 -0.98
N SER A 159 -22.33 -1.59 -0.12
CA SER A 159 -23.33 -0.51 -0.15
C SER A 159 -23.36 0.21 -1.48
N GLU A 160 -22.19 0.54 -2.03
CA GLU A 160 -22.06 1.14 -3.37
C GLU A 160 -22.61 0.20 -4.45
N MET A 161 -22.21 -1.08 -4.42
CA MET A 161 -22.65 -2.10 -5.38
C MET A 161 -24.17 -2.35 -5.32
N ILE A 162 -24.80 -2.28 -4.15
CA ILE A 162 -26.26 -2.37 -4.00
C ILE A 162 -26.90 -1.14 -4.66
N SER A 163 -26.39 0.05 -4.38
CA SER A 163 -26.92 1.30 -4.95
C SER A 163 -26.81 1.36 -6.47
N GLU A 164 -25.78 0.71 -7.03
CA GLU A 164 -25.56 0.55 -8.48
C GLU A 164 -26.36 -0.62 -9.09
N GLY A 165 -27.03 -1.43 -8.26
CA GLY A 165 -27.77 -2.61 -8.71
C GLY A 165 -26.89 -3.76 -9.20
N THR A 166 -25.60 -3.78 -8.79
CA THR A 166 -24.62 -4.80 -9.19
C THR A 166 -24.44 -5.90 -8.15
N PHE A 167 -25.08 -5.80 -6.99
CA PHE A 167 -25.02 -6.76 -5.90
C PHE A 167 -26.39 -7.05 -5.29
N ASP A 168 -26.79 -8.33 -5.29
CA ASP A 168 -28.11 -8.81 -4.88
C ASP A 168 -28.12 -9.96 -3.87
N SER A 169 -26.94 -10.32 -3.34
CA SER A 169 -26.81 -11.48 -2.44
C SER A 169 -27.28 -11.18 -1.02
N MET A 170 -28.58 -11.33 -0.74
CA MET A 170 -29.18 -11.11 0.58
C MET A 170 -28.48 -11.89 1.72
N ASN A 171 -27.99 -13.10 1.44
CA ASN A 171 -27.28 -13.90 2.45
C ASN A 171 -25.94 -13.25 2.85
N LYS A 172 -25.20 -12.66 1.90
CA LYS A 172 -23.96 -11.96 2.20
C LYS A 172 -24.22 -10.63 2.88
N ILE A 173 -25.25 -9.90 2.45
CA ILE A 173 -25.71 -8.65 3.09
C ILE A 173 -25.97 -8.93 4.58
N LYS A 174 -26.73 -9.99 4.89
CA LYS A 174 -27.02 -10.37 6.28
C LYS A 174 -25.75 -10.65 7.10
N ILE A 175 -24.78 -11.36 6.53
CA ILE A 175 -23.49 -11.63 7.19
C ILE A 175 -22.74 -10.34 7.49
N ILE A 176 -22.72 -9.40 6.53
CA ILE A 176 -22.04 -8.12 6.69
C ILE A 176 -22.74 -7.29 7.77
N ASP A 177 -24.08 -7.22 7.75
CA ASP A 177 -24.85 -6.47 8.75
C ASP A 177 -24.63 -7.03 10.16
N GLU A 178 -24.61 -8.36 10.33
CA GLU A 178 -24.35 -9.03 11.61
C GLU A 178 -22.93 -8.74 12.15
N GLU A 179 -21.91 -8.74 11.29
CA GLU A 179 -20.51 -8.58 11.68
C GLU A 179 -20.07 -7.11 11.83
N CYS A 180 -20.67 -6.20 11.05
CA CYS A 180 -20.31 -4.78 11.03
C CYS A 180 -21.30 -3.89 11.80
N GLY A 181 -22.48 -4.40 12.16
CA GLY A 181 -23.55 -3.61 12.76
C GLY A 181 -24.14 -2.58 11.79
N THR A 182 -24.23 -2.93 10.51
CA THR A 182 -24.83 -2.12 9.44
C THR A 182 -26.26 -2.58 9.14
N ASP A 183 -26.98 -1.82 8.34
CA ASP A 183 -28.35 -2.13 7.88
C ASP A 183 -28.43 -2.08 6.35
N LEU A 184 -27.47 -2.71 5.66
CA LEU A 184 -27.36 -2.72 4.19
C LEU A 184 -28.61 -3.33 3.53
N LYS A 185 -29.31 -4.23 4.22
CA LYS A 185 -30.57 -4.80 3.73
C LYS A 185 -31.61 -3.75 3.37
N LEU A 186 -31.60 -2.57 4.05
CA LEU A 186 -32.54 -1.48 3.76
C LEU A 186 -32.22 -0.79 2.42
N LEU A 187 -31.04 -0.96 1.87
CA LEU A 187 -30.64 -0.45 0.57
C LEU A 187 -30.98 -1.44 -0.55
N ALA A 188 -31.22 -2.72 -0.21
CA ALA A 188 -31.46 -3.79 -1.16
C ALA A 188 -32.97 -4.07 -1.36
N GLU A 189 -33.86 -3.39 -0.63
CA GLU A 189 -35.33 -3.41 -0.76
C GLU A 189 -35.80 -2.35 -1.76
#